data_1fbc97b446f8f1870f4e71ecd7436e3e
#
_entry.id   1fbc97b446f8f1870f4e71ecd7436e3e
#
_cell.length_a   1.000
_cell.length_b   1.000
_cell.length_c   1.000
_cell.angle_alpha   90.00
_cell.angle_beta   90.00
_cell.angle_gamma   90.00
#
_symmetry.space_group_name_H-M   'P 1'
#
loop_
_entity.id
_entity.type
_entity.pdbx_description
1 polymer ?
#
loop_
_entity_poly.entity_id
_entity_poly.type
_entity_poly.pdbx_seq_one_letter_code
_entity_poly.pdbx_strand_id
1 'polypeptide(L)'
;MFGLFGKKPDFMALLQEAKEKKGAVVIDVREPDEYIQGHVPGSINIPTSQINTVNYEKDTPLYLYCLSGGRSKMAMGFLEQKGFQNVKNMGAIGQYRGELEK
;
A
#
# COMPACT_ATOMS: atom_id res chain seq x y z
N MET A 1 6.03 -20.20 -14.89
CA MET A 1 6.42 -19.72 -13.63
C MET A 1 7.56 -18.71 -13.63
N PHE A 2 8.42 -18.77 -14.61
CA PHE A 2 9.53 -17.82 -14.61
C PHE A 2 9.06 -16.38 -14.69
N GLY A 3 7.98 -16.15 -15.37
CA GLY A 3 7.46 -14.82 -15.47
C GLY A 3 7.03 -14.21 -14.13
N LEU A 4 6.95 -15.04 -13.09
CA LEU A 4 6.60 -14.54 -11.78
C LEU A 4 7.76 -13.90 -11.05
N PHE A 5 8.99 -14.26 -11.45
CA PHE A 5 10.16 -13.75 -10.78
C PHE A 5 10.49 -12.36 -11.28
N GLY A 6 10.77 -11.46 -10.38
CA GLY A 6 11.12 -10.11 -10.73
C GLY A 6 10.00 -9.29 -11.29
N LYS A 7 8.80 -9.84 -11.33
CA LYS A 7 7.66 -9.07 -11.81
C LYS A 7 7.27 -8.05 -10.75
N LYS A 8 7.29 -6.79 -11.13
CA LYS A 8 6.94 -5.72 -10.21
C LYS A 8 5.43 -5.58 -10.09
N PRO A 9 4.93 -5.15 -8.94
CA PRO A 9 3.52 -4.82 -8.82
C PRO A 9 3.13 -3.75 -9.83
N ASP A 10 1.95 -3.85 -10.38
CA ASP A 10 1.42 -2.82 -11.25
C ASP A 10 0.66 -1.81 -10.40
N PHE A 11 1.34 -0.72 -10.05
CA PHE A 11 0.80 0.28 -9.13
C PHE A 11 -0.57 0.81 -9.59
N MET A 12 -0.65 1.23 -10.85
CA MET A 12 -1.90 1.82 -11.34
C MET A 12 -3.02 0.80 -11.43
N ALA A 13 -2.72 -0.44 -11.80
CA ALA A 13 -3.73 -1.49 -11.84
C ALA A 13 -4.25 -1.80 -10.45
N LEU A 14 -3.36 -1.88 -9.47
CA LEU A 14 -3.77 -2.14 -8.09
C LEU A 14 -4.53 -0.97 -7.49
N LEU A 15 -4.14 0.26 -7.83
CA LEU A 15 -4.90 1.43 -7.37
C LEU A 15 -6.31 1.41 -7.93
N GLN A 16 -6.46 1.08 -9.21
CA GLN A 16 -7.78 0.98 -9.82
C GLN A 16 -8.60 -0.13 -9.15
N GLU A 17 -7.97 -1.25 -8.89
CA GLU A 17 -8.63 -2.34 -8.18
C GLU A 17 -9.14 -1.87 -6.81
N ALA A 18 -8.31 -1.12 -6.08
CA ALA A 18 -8.69 -0.62 -4.77
C ALA A 18 -9.89 0.32 -4.87
N LYS A 19 -9.92 1.17 -5.89
CA LYS A 19 -11.02 2.11 -6.07
C LYS A 19 -12.34 1.40 -6.35
N GLU A 20 -12.27 0.23 -6.96
CA GLU A 20 -13.46 -0.53 -7.32
C GLU A 20 -13.89 -1.51 -6.23
N LYS A 21 -13.05 -1.74 -5.25
CA LYS A 21 -13.33 -2.75 -4.23
C LYS A 21 -13.92 -2.08 -2.99
N LYS A 22 -15.11 -2.48 -2.64
CA LYS A 22 -15.82 -1.89 -1.50
C LYS A 22 -15.03 -2.10 -0.23
N GLY A 23 -14.85 -1.02 0.52
CA GLY A 23 -14.16 -1.08 1.80
C GLY A 23 -12.65 -1.11 1.73
N ALA A 24 -12.07 -1.03 0.53
CA ALA A 24 -10.61 -1.06 0.40
C ALA A 24 -9.99 0.20 0.99
N VAL A 25 -8.81 0.02 1.59
CA VAL A 25 -8.03 1.11 2.17
C VAL A 25 -6.68 1.14 1.50
N VAL A 26 -6.26 2.32 1.02
CA VAL A 26 -4.93 2.52 0.46
C VAL A 26 -4.07 3.18 1.53
N ILE A 27 -2.95 2.55 1.85
CA ILE A 27 -2.11 2.97 2.97
C ILE A 27 -0.72 3.32 2.46
N ASP A 28 -0.30 4.57 2.73
CA ASP A 28 1.07 5.01 2.51
C ASP A 28 1.85 4.69 3.77
N VAL A 29 2.82 3.77 3.66
CA VAL A 29 3.58 3.36 4.85
C VAL A 29 4.90 4.11 4.99
N ARG A 30 5.06 5.22 4.24
CA ARG A 30 6.24 6.08 4.39
C ARG A 30 6.13 6.92 5.65
N GLU A 31 7.19 7.67 5.94
CA GLU A 31 7.18 8.56 7.10
C GLU A 31 6.21 9.73 6.89
N PRO A 32 5.71 10.33 7.98
CA PRO A 32 4.74 11.43 7.84
C PRO A 32 5.23 12.60 7.02
N ASP A 33 6.52 12.94 7.10
CA ASP A 33 7.05 14.06 6.32
C ASP A 33 7.09 13.74 4.83
N GLU A 34 7.31 12.48 4.48
CA GLU A 34 7.21 12.06 3.08
C GLU A 34 5.77 12.20 2.58
N TYR A 35 4.82 11.76 3.39
CA TYR A 35 3.41 11.81 3.04
C TYR A 35 2.95 13.24 2.80
N ILE A 36 3.35 14.16 3.67
CA ILE A 36 2.95 15.56 3.55
C ILE A 36 3.49 16.20 2.27
N GLN A 37 4.65 15.76 1.82
CA GLN A 37 5.26 16.31 0.61
C GLN A 37 4.54 15.89 -0.66
N GLY A 38 3.75 14.84 -0.59
CA GLY A 38 2.96 14.39 -1.73
C GLY A 38 2.58 12.94 -1.55
N HIS A 39 1.28 12.65 -1.71
CA HIS A 39 0.77 11.29 -1.55
C HIS A 39 -0.35 11.03 -2.55
N VAL A 40 -0.66 9.77 -2.75
CA VAL A 40 -1.74 9.37 -3.64
C VAL A 40 -3.07 9.83 -3.04
N PRO A 41 -3.91 10.53 -3.82
CA PRO A 41 -5.22 10.96 -3.30
C PRO A 41 -6.02 9.80 -2.75
N GLY A 42 -6.60 10.00 -1.57
CA GLY A 42 -7.40 8.97 -0.93
C GLY A 42 -6.60 8.01 -0.07
N SER A 43 -5.28 8.08 -0.08
CA SER A 43 -4.48 7.23 0.79
C SER A 43 -4.42 7.83 2.20
N ILE A 44 -4.20 6.95 3.18
CA ILE A 44 -3.94 7.38 4.54
C ILE A 44 -2.51 7.01 4.90
N ASN A 45 -1.95 7.71 5.86
CA ASN A 45 -0.56 7.48 6.25
C ASN A 45 -0.50 6.65 7.54
N ILE A 46 0.08 5.47 7.44
CA ILE A 46 0.41 4.65 8.61
C ILE A 46 1.84 4.18 8.40
N PRO A 47 2.81 4.89 8.99
CA PRO A 47 4.23 4.53 8.80
C PRO A 47 4.51 3.10 9.24
N THR A 48 5.56 2.51 8.68
CA THR A 48 5.92 1.13 9.03
C THR A 48 6.09 0.94 10.53
N SER A 49 6.61 1.95 11.23
CA SER A 49 6.80 1.87 12.68
C SER A 49 5.48 1.79 13.45
N GLN A 50 4.37 2.14 12.80
CA GLN A 50 3.06 2.13 13.43
C GLN A 50 2.11 1.12 12.79
N ILE A 51 2.63 0.25 11.95
CA ILE A 51 1.77 -0.68 11.22
C ILE A 51 1.06 -1.65 12.17
N ASN A 52 1.60 -1.87 13.35
CA ASN A 52 0.96 -2.72 14.35
C ASN A 52 -0.28 -2.07 14.97
N THR A 53 -0.53 -0.80 14.69
CA THR A 53 -1.74 -0.11 15.19
C THR A 53 -2.93 -0.28 14.25
N VAL A 54 -2.72 -0.90 13.09
CA VAL A 54 -3.82 -1.11 12.15
C VAL A 54 -4.92 -1.93 12.80
N ASN A 55 -6.14 -1.42 12.76
CA ASN A 55 -7.25 -2.00 13.48
C ASN A 55 -8.48 -2.14 12.60
N TYR A 56 -8.29 -2.70 11.41
CA TYR A 56 -9.39 -3.01 10.52
C TYR A 56 -9.83 -4.46 10.70
N GLU A 57 -11.00 -4.78 10.17
CA GLU A 57 -11.43 -6.17 10.11
C GLU A 57 -10.42 -6.96 9.27
N LYS A 58 -10.24 -8.23 9.60
CA LYS A 58 -9.19 -9.04 8.96
C LYS A 58 -9.44 -9.28 7.47
N ASP A 59 -10.67 -9.14 7.02
CA ASP A 59 -10.98 -9.30 5.60
C ASP A 59 -10.97 -7.98 4.83
N THR A 60 -10.66 -6.86 5.48
CA THR A 60 -10.58 -5.56 4.80
C THR A 60 -9.48 -5.61 3.74
N PRO A 61 -9.78 -5.21 2.50
CA PRO A 61 -8.74 -5.15 1.48
C PRO A 61 -7.79 -3.97 1.75
N LEU A 62 -6.51 -4.28 1.94
CA LEU A 62 -5.50 -3.27 2.25
C LEU A 62 -4.50 -3.21 1.09
N TYR A 63 -4.24 -2.00 0.60
CA TYR A 63 -3.32 -1.75 -0.50
C TYR A 63 -2.24 -0.80 0.00
N LEU A 64 -1.01 -1.30 0.08
CA LEU A 64 0.10 -0.57 0.68
C LEU A 64 1.08 -0.09 -0.37
N TYR A 65 1.64 1.10 -0.17
CA TYR A 65 2.74 1.57 -1.02
C TYR A 65 3.74 2.34 -0.19
N CYS A 66 4.95 2.48 -0.74
CA CYS A 66 5.98 3.30 -0.13
C CYS A 66 6.81 3.96 -1.23
N LEU A 67 8.04 4.38 -0.91
CA LEU A 67 8.88 5.06 -1.89
C LEU A 67 9.36 4.10 -2.98
N SER A 68 9.89 2.94 -2.58
CA SER A 68 10.49 1.99 -3.51
C SER A 68 9.85 0.60 -3.50
N GLY A 69 8.88 0.38 -2.62
CA GLY A 69 8.21 -0.92 -2.52
C GLY A 69 8.73 -1.82 -1.42
N GLY A 70 9.91 -1.51 -0.85
CA GLY A 70 10.52 -2.37 0.16
C GLY A 70 9.82 -2.30 1.51
N ARG A 71 9.57 -1.09 1.99
CA ARG A 71 8.87 -0.91 3.27
C ARG A 71 7.46 -1.47 3.20
N SER A 72 6.78 -1.26 2.07
CA SER A 72 5.41 -1.75 1.92
C SER A 72 5.37 -3.27 1.84
N LYS A 73 6.40 -3.89 1.24
CA LYS A 73 6.48 -5.34 1.21
C LYS A 73 6.63 -5.92 2.61
N MET A 74 7.48 -5.31 3.42
CA MET A 74 7.67 -5.76 4.81
C MET A 74 6.40 -5.56 5.62
N ALA A 75 5.75 -4.41 5.44
CA ALA A 75 4.50 -4.13 6.15
C ALA A 75 3.42 -5.14 5.77
N MET A 76 3.34 -5.50 4.49
CA MET A 76 2.39 -6.52 4.04
C MET A 76 2.62 -7.84 4.76
N GLY A 77 3.89 -8.28 4.82
CA GLY A 77 4.21 -9.52 5.51
C GLY A 77 3.82 -9.50 6.98
N PHE A 78 4.06 -8.37 7.65
CA PHE A 78 3.68 -8.22 9.04
C PHE A 78 2.16 -8.33 9.21
N LEU A 79 1.41 -7.65 8.37
CA LEU A 79 -0.05 -7.67 8.45
C LEU A 79 -0.61 -9.06 8.16
N GLU A 80 -0.02 -9.76 7.20
CA GLU A 80 -0.44 -11.13 6.90
C GLU A 80 -0.22 -12.04 8.10
N GLN A 81 0.89 -11.86 8.81
CA GLN A 81 1.15 -12.65 10.01
C GLN A 81 0.15 -12.32 11.12
N LYS A 82 -0.40 -11.12 11.10
CA LYS A 82 -1.41 -10.72 12.09
C LYS A 82 -2.81 -11.22 11.71
N GLY A 83 -2.94 -11.88 10.57
CA GLY A 83 -4.20 -12.47 10.17
C GLY A 83 -4.97 -11.70 9.11
N PHE A 84 -4.44 -10.60 8.61
CA PHE A 84 -5.10 -9.89 7.53
C PHE A 84 -5.05 -10.73 6.26
N GLN A 85 -6.18 -10.86 5.59
CA GLN A 85 -6.37 -11.84 4.54
C GLN A 85 -6.20 -11.25 3.14
N ASN A 86 -6.34 -9.94 3.00
CA ASN A 86 -6.38 -9.31 1.69
C ASN A 86 -5.44 -8.11 1.67
N VAL A 87 -4.13 -8.38 1.71
CA VAL A 87 -3.13 -7.31 1.71
C VAL A 87 -2.34 -7.40 0.42
N LYS A 88 -2.17 -6.27 -0.25
CA LYS A 88 -1.39 -6.20 -1.48
C LYS A 88 -0.38 -5.08 -1.42
N ASN A 89 0.79 -5.32 -1.98
CA ASN A 89 1.84 -4.33 -2.10
C ASN A 89 1.73 -3.68 -3.47
N MET A 90 1.41 -2.38 -3.49
CA MET A 90 1.30 -1.63 -4.74
C MET A 90 2.66 -1.25 -5.31
N GLY A 91 3.67 -1.15 -4.45
CA GLY A 91 5.01 -0.84 -4.90
C GLY A 91 5.43 0.60 -4.64
N ALA A 92 6.01 1.21 -5.64
CA ALA A 92 6.68 2.51 -5.52
C ALA A 92 5.76 3.64 -5.97
N ILE A 93 5.66 4.69 -5.14
CA ILE A 93 4.82 5.85 -5.44
C ILE A 93 5.22 6.52 -6.76
N GLY A 94 6.50 6.38 -7.16
CA GLY A 94 6.95 6.95 -8.43
C GLY A 94 6.24 6.40 -9.65
N GLN A 95 5.55 5.29 -9.50
CA GLN A 95 4.76 4.72 -10.60
C GLN A 95 3.36 5.29 -10.68
N TYR A 96 2.97 6.10 -9.71
CA TYR A 96 1.68 6.77 -9.77
C TYR A 96 1.73 7.84 -10.86
N ARG A 97 0.71 7.84 -11.72
CA ARG A 97 0.70 8.72 -12.89
C ARG A 97 -0.23 9.91 -12.75
N GLY A 98 -0.88 10.05 -11.64
CA GLY A 98 -1.75 11.18 -11.40
C GLY A 98 -1.06 12.29 -10.63
N GLU A 99 -1.86 13.23 -10.17
CA GLU A 99 -1.37 14.35 -9.39
C GLU A 99 -1.39 13.98 -7.92
N LEU A 100 -0.28 14.21 -7.22
CA LEU A 100 -0.21 13.93 -5.80
C LEU A 100 -0.92 15.02 -5.00
N GLU A 101 -1.53 14.64 -3.91
CA GLU A 101 -2.06 15.58 -2.93
C GLU A 101 -0.99 15.95 -1.91
N LYS A 102 -1.12 17.14 -1.37
CA LYS A 102 -0.21 17.61 -0.34
C LYS A 102 -0.94 18.09 0.89
#